data_9c8d28a305ac193caa9cc07eca1fa663
#
_entry.id   9c8d28a305ac193caa9cc07eca1fa663
#
_cell.length_a   1.000
_cell.length_b   1.000
_cell.length_c   1.000
_cell.angle_alpha   90.00
_cell.angle_beta   90.00
_cell.angle_gamma   90.00
#
_symmetry.space_group_name_H-M   'P 1'
#
loop_
_entity.id
_entity.type
_entity.pdbx_description
1 polymer ?
#
loop_
_entity_poly.entity_id
_entity_poly.type
_entity_poly.pdbx_seq_one_letter_code
_entity_poly.pdbx_strand_id
1 'polypeptide(L)'
;MANDWISWSHSRRKDWMECPRMFYHKNVAPKGSADRVEFIQTAAMKAGNLIDDALTQRISKGTPLAPQFAPYERMCASVIAAPGAKYTQLRVTLDQAFKPCGYFDSDAWCRSIYDVAVINGSRAFIGDWKAGQVWLDTDQLALFAATAFHQFPEIEVVDTAYIWLKHGVTSDKTYTRRELPEIWMGLLPEIERLQVAFRNNHWPAAPKRGAKSCKMCNVNQQGKCKEAQGLYG
;
A
#
# COMPACT_ATOMS: atom_id res chain seq x y z
N MET A 1 21.10 6.33 17.12
CA MET A 1 21.66 6.59 15.77
C MET A 1 20.49 6.60 14.79
N ALA A 2 20.45 7.50 13.82
CA ALA A 2 19.43 7.45 12.76
C ALA A 2 19.72 6.21 11.89
N ASN A 3 18.64 5.55 11.43
CA ASN A 3 18.79 4.42 10.53
C ASN A 3 19.44 4.86 9.22
N ASP A 4 20.30 4.04 8.65
CA ASP A 4 20.90 4.23 7.31
C ASP A 4 19.96 3.73 6.19
N TRP A 5 18.71 3.48 6.52
CA TRP A 5 17.67 2.99 5.64
C TRP A 5 16.32 3.70 5.92
N ILE A 6 15.43 3.66 4.93
CA ILE A 6 14.08 4.20 5.03
C ILE A 6 13.04 3.09 4.97
N SER A 7 12.03 3.15 5.85
CA SER A 7 10.89 2.23 5.79
C SER A 7 10.09 2.41 4.50
N TRP A 8 9.53 1.32 4.00
CA TRP A 8 8.77 1.32 2.77
C TRP A 8 7.42 0.58 2.88
N SER A 9 6.58 0.79 1.91
CA SER A 9 5.29 0.13 1.71
C SER A 9 4.99 0.14 0.22
N HIS A 10 3.92 -0.54 -0.22
CA HIS A 10 3.53 -0.49 -1.62
C HIS A 10 3.36 0.96 -2.14
N SER A 11 2.67 1.82 -1.39
CA SER A 11 2.45 3.21 -1.81
C SER A 11 3.76 4.01 -1.91
N ARG A 12 4.69 3.81 -0.96
CA ARG A 12 6.01 4.44 -1.01
C ARG A 12 6.87 3.94 -2.16
N ARG A 13 6.86 2.62 -2.42
CA ARG A 13 7.53 2.04 -3.59
C ARG A 13 6.97 2.63 -4.88
N LYS A 14 5.67 2.79 -4.96
CA LYS A 14 4.99 3.41 -6.10
C LYS A 14 5.39 4.87 -6.32
N ASP A 15 5.46 5.67 -5.25
CA ASP A 15 5.97 7.05 -5.30
C ASP A 15 7.42 7.10 -5.79
N TRP A 16 8.27 6.20 -5.29
CA TRP A 16 9.66 6.07 -5.72
C TRP A 16 9.79 5.75 -7.21
N MET A 17 9.06 4.73 -7.67
CA MET A 17 9.06 4.30 -9.07
C MET A 17 8.46 5.36 -10.01
N GLU A 18 7.54 6.19 -9.54
CA GLU A 18 6.99 7.27 -10.34
C GLU A 18 8.02 8.39 -10.54
N CYS A 19 8.71 8.82 -9.48
CA CYS A 19 9.80 9.80 -9.57
C CYS A 19 10.56 9.88 -8.22
N PRO A 20 11.89 9.62 -8.18
CA PRO A 20 12.70 9.77 -6.97
C PRO A 20 12.61 11.15 -6.32
N ARG A 21 12.57 12.23 -7.12
CA ARG A 21 12.39 13.59 -6.60
C ARG A 21 11.03 13.78 -5.93
N MET A 22 9.96 13.26 -6.53
CA MET A 22 8.63 13.28 -5.91
C MET A 22 8.62 12.50 -4.60
N PHE A 23 9.25 11.32 -4.58
CA PHE A 23 9.37 10.51 -3.38
C PHE A 23 10.07 11.29 -2.25
N TYR A 24 11.18 11.99 -2.53
CA TYR A 24 11.89 12.83 -1.56
C TYR A 24 10.95 13.84 -0.91
N HIS A 25 10.28 14.66 -1.71
CA HIS A 25 9.40 15.71 -1.19
C HIS A 25 8.20 15.17 -0.41
N LYS A 26 7.71 13.97 -0.76
CA LYS A 26 6.56 13.33 -0.08
C LYS A 26 6.95 12.53 1.16
N ASN A 27 8.13 11.93 1.18
CA ASN A 27 8.44 10.89 2.16
C ASN A 27 9.71 11.14 2.98
N VAL A 28 10.68 11.90 2.47
CA VAL A 28 12.01 12.09 3.09
C VAL A 28 12.20 13.49 3.64
N ALA A 29 11.85 14.52 2.87
CA ALA A 29 12.02 15.92 3.30
C ALA A 29 11.46 16.13 4.72
N PRO A 30 12.17 16.85 5.60
CA PRO A 30 11.75 17.05 6.98
C PRO A 30 10.34 17.64 7.07
N LYS A 31 9.54 17.17 8.01
CA LYS A 31 8.20 17.72 8.24
C LYS A 31 8.32 19.20 8.60
N GLY A 32 7.50 20.04 7.97
CA GLY A 32 7.53 21.49 8.17
C GLY A 32 8.62 22.24 7.38
N SER A 33 9.52 21.55 6.66
CA SER A 33 10.49 22.21 5.78
C SER A 33 9.84 22.75 4.50
N ALA A 34 10.51 23.73 3.87
CA ALA A 34 10.08 24.26 2.58
C ALA A 34 10.01 23.18 1.47
N ASP A 35 10.83 22.14 1.59
CA ASP A 35 10.87 21.02 0.62
C ASP A 35 9.73 20.01 0.82
N ARG A 36 9.14 19.94 2.02
CA ARG A 36 8.06 18.98 2.28
C ARG A 36 6.78 19.37 1.56
N VAL A 37 6.24 18.45 0.76
CA VAL A 37 4.92 18.64 0.17
C VAL A 37 3.84 18.30 1.19
N GLU A 38 2.79 19.11 1.24
CA GLU A 38 1.63 18.82 2.07
C GLU A 38 0.76 17.74 1.45
N PHE A 39 0.27 16.84 2.31
CA PHE A 39 -0.71 15.86 1.89
C PHE A 39 -2.09 16.51 1.78
N ILE A 40 -2.56 16.64 0.55
CA ILE A 40 -3.90 17.17 0.28
C ILE A 40 -4.83 15.99 -0.03
N GLN A 41 -5.78 15.75 0.86
CA GLN A 41 -6.79 14.72 0.66
C GLN A 41 -7.84 15.18 -0.36
N THR A 42 -7.92 14.50 -1.49
CA THR A 42 -8.93 14.78 -2.52
C THR A 42 -10.33 14.33 -2.09
N ALA A 43 -11.38 14.85 -2.73
CA ALA A 43 -12.74 14.41 -2.50
C ALA A 43 -12.93 12.89 -2.74
N ALA A 44 -12.26 12.36 -3.77
CA ALA A 44 -12.28 10.91 -4.06
C ALA A 44 -11.63 10.09 -2.93
N MET A 45 -10.51 10.56 -2.37
CA MET A 45 -9.86 9.90 -1.22
C MET A 45 -10.76 9.94 0.03
N LYS A 46 -11.42 11.09 0.29
CA LYS A 46 -12.37 11.21 1.41
C LYS A 46 -13.53 10.22 1.26
N ALA A 47 -14.10 10.13 0.06
CA ALA A 47 -15.18 9.18 -0.22
C ALA A 47 -14.71 7.73 -0.05
N GLY A 48 -13.50 7.39 -0.53
CA GLY A 48 -12.89 6.06 -0.34
C GLY A 48 -12.73 5.71 1.15
N ASN A 49 -12.20 6.63 1.95
CA ASN A 49 -12.02 6.42 3.39
C ASN A 49 -13.36 6.21 4.12
N LEU A 50 -14.41 6.97 3.76
CA LEU A 50 -15.74 6.78 4.35
C LEU A 50 -16.33 5.40 4.07
N ILE A 51 -16.10 4.87 2.86
CA ILE A 51 -16.52 3.51 2.52
C ILE A 51 -15.71 2.51 3.34
N ASP A 52 -14.39 2.62 3.34
CA ASP A 52 -13.49 1.73 4.08
C ASP A 52 -13.82 1.68 5.58
N ASP A 53 -14.03 2.85 6.21
CA ASP A 53 -14.45 2.95 7.61
C ASP A 53 -15.79 2.22 7.86
N ALA A 54 -16.78 2.38 6.96
CA ALA A 54 -18.08 1.73 7.09
C ALA A 54 -17.98 0.21 6.98
N LEU A 55 -17.22 -0.30 6.00
CA LEU A 55 -16.98 -1.75 5.82
C LEU A 55 -16.20 -2.34 7.01
N THR A 56 -15.18 -1.64 7.47
CA THR A 56 -14.39 -2.00 8.65
C THR A 56 -15.29 -2.16 9.88
N GLN A 57 -16.15 -1.17 10.16
CA GLN A 57 -17.06 -1.24 11.31
C GLN A 57 -18.14 -2.33 11.15
N ARG A 58 -18.64 -2.52 9.93
CA ARG A 58 -19.62 -3.59 9.65
C ARG A 58 -19.04 -4.97 9.92
N ILE A 59 -17.81 -5.22 9.47
CA ILE A 59 -17.16 -6.52 9.62
C ILE A 59 -16.69 -6.74 11.07
N SER A 60 -16.04 -5.72 11.67
CA SER A 60 -15.40 -5.89 12.99
C SER A 60 -16.35 -5.76 14.18
N LYS A 61 -17.42 -4.95 14.05
CA LYS A 61 -18.34 -4.60 15.16
C LYS A 61 -19.79 -4.97 14.91
N GLY A 62 -20.13 -5.44 13.69
CA GLY A 62 -21.51 -5.70 13.33
C GLY A 62 -22.37 -4.44 13.09
N THR A 63 -21.77 -3.24 13.04
CA THR A 63 -22.48 -1.98 12.80
C THR A 63 -23.24 -2.03 11.47
N PRO A 64 -24.54 -1.76 11.42
CA PRO A 64 -25.29 -1.74 10.16
C PRO A 64 -24.73 -0.72 9.18
N LEU A 65 -24.68 -1.08 7.89
CA LEU A 65 -24.28 -0.14 6.85
C LEU A 65 -25.34 0.94 6.65
N ALA A 66 -24.90 2.19 6.49
CA ALA A 66 -25.80 3.28 6.10
C ALA A 66 -26.40 3.01 4.70
N PRO A 67 -27.59 3.54 4.36
CA PRO A 67 -28.32 3.23 3.11
C PRO A 67 -27.45 3.37 1.84
N GLN A 68 -26.57 4.38 1.77
CA GLN A 68 -25.68 4.59 0.62
C GLN A 68 -24.64 3.49 0.46
N PHE A 69 -24.35 2.68 1.48
CA PHE A 69 -23.39 1.57 1.48
C PHE A 69 -24.08 0.20 1.46
N ALA A 70 -25.42 0.15 1.48
CA ALA A 70 -26.19 -1.09 1.43
C ALA A 70 -25.79 -2.06 0.28
N PRO A 71 -25.37 -1.60 -0.91
CA PRO A 71 -24.87 -2.50 -1.96
C PRO A 71 -23.69 -3.39 -1.54
N TYR A 72 -22.94 -3.01 -0.51
CA TYR A 72 -21.76 -3.77 -0.04
C TYR A 72 -22.11 -4.80 1.06
N GLU A 73 -23.38 -4.85 1.54
CA GLU A 73 -23.79 -5.73 2.64
C GLU A 73 -23.53 -7.21 2.33
N ARG A 74 -23.84 -7.66 1.11
CA ARG A 74 -23.61 -9.06 0.70
C ARG A 74 -22.14 -9.46 0.82
N MET A 75 -21.24 -8.57 0.44
CA MET A 75 -19.81 -8.79 0.53
C MET A 75 -19.34 -8.85 1.99
N CYS A 76 -19.78 -7.90 2.84
CA CYS A 76 -19.48 -7.94 4.28
C CYS A 76 -20.00 -9.21 4.92
N ALA A 77 -21.23 -9.61 4.62
CA ALA A 77 -21.84 -10.84 5.12
C ALA A 77 -21.05 -12.08 4.72
N SER A 78 -20.53 -12.13 3.48
CA SER A 78 -19.66 -13.23 3.03
C SER A 78 -18.36 -13.32 3.84
N VAL A 79 -17.70 -12.18 4.13
CA VAL A 79 -16.52 -12.13 4.98
C VAL A 79 -16.85 -12.57 6.42
N ILE A 80 -17.96 -12.08 6.98
CA ILE A 80 -18.38 -12.41 8.35
C ILE A 80 -18.67 -13.90 8.48
N ALA A 81 -19.33 -14.50 7.49
CA ALA A 81 -19.69 -15.92 7.47
C ALA A 81 -18.50 -16.87 7.16
N ALA A 82 -17.42 -16.36 6.57
CA ALA A 82 -16.27 -17.18 6.21
C ALA A 82 -15.67 -17.84 7.46
N PRO A 83 -15.23 -19.13 7.40
CA PRO A 83 -14.58 -19.78 8.52
C PRO A 83 -13.20 -19.14 8.81
N GLY A 84 -12.79 -19.09 10.09
CA GLY A 84 -11.49 -18.58 10.51
C GLY A 84 -11.55 -17.24 11.24
N ALA A 85 -10.37 -16.72 11.60
CA ALA A 85 -10.21 -15.43 12.26
C ALA A 85 -10.32 -14.28 11.24
N LYS A 86 -11.11 -13.25 11.56
CA LYS A 86 -11.32 -12.08 10.71
C LYS A 86 -10.58 -10.89 11.28
N TYR A 87 -9.93 -10.15 10.41
CA TYR A 87 -9.22 -8.93 10.72
C TYR A 87 -9.62 -7.84 9.74
N THR A 88 -9.72 -6.62 10.24
CA THR A 88 -9.85 -5.42 9.41
C THR A 88 -8.75 -4.44 9.77
N GLN A 89 -8.22 -3.71 8.80
CA GLN A 89 -7.11 -2.77 8.98
C GLN A 89 -5.90 -3.41 9.69
N LEU A 90 -5.62 -4.69 9.33
CA LEU A 90 -4.53 -5.45 9.94
C LEU A 90 -3.18 -4.90 9.52
N ARG A 91 -2.44 -4.39 10.49
CA ARG A 91 -1.07 -3.89 10.28
C ARG A 91 -0.08 -5.03 10.39
N VAL A 92 0.67 -5.23 9.32
CA VAL A 92 1.73 -6.22 9.23
C VAL A 92 3.03 -5.52 8.90
N THR A 93 4.09 -5.83 9.64
CA THR A 93 5.38 -5.15 9.52
C THR A 93 6.51 -6.14 9.68
N LEU A 94 7.52 -5.98 8.85
CA LEU A 94 8.74 -6.78 8.89
C LEU A 94 9.96 -5.87 9.07
N ASP A 95 10.94 -6.37 9.81
CA ASP A 95 12.29 -5.81 9.85
C ASP A 95 13.08 -6.17 8.58
N GLN A 96 14.36 -5.75 8.49
CA GLN A 96 15.23 -6.07 7.35
C GLN A 96 15.61 -7.55 7.25
N ALA A 97 15.47 -8.32 8.31
CA ALA A 97 15.63 -9.78 8.31
C ALA A 97 14.32 -10.54 8.03
N PHE A 98 13.29 -9.81 7.57
CA PHE A 98 11.95 -10.32 7.31
C PHE A 98 11.25 -10.91 8.55
N LYS A 99 11.65 -10.53 9.75
CA LYS A 99 10.98 -10.94 10.98
C LYS A 99 9.84 -9.98 11.30
N PRO A 100 8.69 -10.49 11.78
CA PRO A 100 7.61 -9.64 12.25
C PRO A 100 8.06 -8.73 13.40
N CYS A 101 7.65 -7.45 13.32
CA CYS A 101 7.91 -6.44 14.34
C CYS A 101 6.71 -5.50 14.51
N GLY A 102 6.75 -4.60 15.50
CA GLY A 102 5.69 -3.63 15.71
C GLY A 102 5.63 -2.58 14.59
N TYR A 103 4.41 -2.14 14.25
CA TYR A 103 4.19 -1.23 13.12
C TYR A 103 4.92 0.12 13.27
N PHE A 104 5.16 0.56 14.49
CA PHE A 104 5.84 1.81 14.84
C PHE A 104 7.24 1.61 15.41
N ASP A 105 7.74 0.38 15.43
CA ASP A 105 9.08 0.08 15.94
C ASP A 105 10.15 0.76 15.06
N SER A 106 11.31 1.02 15.66
CA SER A 106 12.43 1.68 14.97
C SER A 106 13.04 0.83 13.85
N ASP A 107 12.88 -0.49 13.92
CA ASP A 107 13.32 -1.49 12.95
C ASP A 107 12.26 -1.84 11.90
N ALA A 108 11.06 -1.22 11.97
CA ALA A 108 9.97 -1.42 11.03
C ALA A 108 10.34 -0.99 9.60
N TRP A 109 10.84 -1.94 8.80
CA TRP A 109 11.38 -1.71 7.46
C TRP A 109 10.31 -1.83 6.35
N CYS A 110 9.55 -2.92 6.31
CA CYS A 110 8.47 -3.15 5.34
C CYS A 110 7.11 -3.11 6.03
N ARG A 111 6.18 -2.30 5.53
CA ARG A 111 4.85 -2.11 6.13
C ARG A 111 3.73 -2.42 5.15
N SER A 112 2.76 -3.20 5.61
CA SER A 112 1.50 -3.47 4.93
C SER A 112 0.32 -3.21 5.85
N ILE A 113 -0.81 -2.82 5.28
CA ILE A 113 -2.09 -2.77 5.97
C ILE A 113 -3.07 -3.52 5.08
N TYR A 114 -3.74 -4.54 5.63
CA TYR A 114 -4.77 -5.29 4.93
C TYR A 114 -6.12 -4.71 5.33
N ASP A 115 -6.90 -4.26 4.35
CA ASP A 115 -8.23 -3.71 4.65
C ASP A 115 -9.13 -4.78 5.26
N VAL A 116 -9.03 -6.02 4.75
CA VAL A 116 -9.67 -7.20 5.31
C VAL A 116 -8.77 -8.42 5.17
N ALA A 117 -8.74 -9.26 6.20
CA ALA A 117 -8.11 -10.58 6.13
C ALA A 117 -8.96 -11.63 6.84
N VAL A 118 -8.98 -12.83 6.29
CA VAL A 118 -9.57 -14.02 6.91
C VAL A 118 -8.50 -15.10 6.95
N ILE A 119 -8.17 -15.58 8.15
CA ILE A 119 -7.15 -16.60 8.35
C ILE A 119 -7.80 -17.87 8.86
N ASN A 120 -7.66 -18.96 8.10
CA ASN A 120 -8.23 -20.26 8.41
C ASN A 120 -7.20 -21.37 8.22
N GLY A 121 -6.59 -21.80 9.31
CA GLY A 121 -5.51 -22.79 9.30
C GLY A 121 -4.35 -22.37 8.39
N SER A 122 -4.02 -23.19 7.41
CA SER A 122 -2.92 -22.94 6.47
C SER A 122 -3.28 -22.03 5.28
N ARG A 123 -4.50 -21.48 5.26
CA ARG A 123 -4.95 -20.59 4.17
C ARG A 123 -5.41 -19.24 4.69
N ALA A 124 -5.04 -18.19 3.97
CA ALA A 124 -5.53 -16.84 4.23
C ALA A 124 -6.19 -16.26 2.98
N PHE A 125 -7.22 -15.42 3.21
CA PHE A 125 -7.72 -14.47 2.22
C PHE A 125 -7.34 -13.06 2.67
N ILE A 126 -6.80 -12.24 1.76
CA ILE A 126 -6.47 -10.83 2.03
C ILE A 126 -7.06 -9.97 0.93
N GLY A 127 -7.95 -9.07 1.30
CA GLY A 127 -8.63 -8.15 0.40
C GLY A 127 -8.24 -6.70 0.64
N ASP A 128 -8.27 -5.92 -0.45
CA ASP A 128 -8.05 -4.48 -0.45
C ASP A 128 -9.19 -3.79 -1.22
N TRP A 129 -9.87 -2.85 -0.57
CA TRP A 129 -10.99 -2.14 -1.13
C TRP A 129 -10.56 -1.06 -2.11
N LYS A 130 -11.09 -1.09 -3.33
CA LYS A 130 -10.76 -0.10 -4.36
C LYS A 130 -12.01 0.65 -4.81
N ALA A 131 -12.06 1.96 -4.52
CA ALA A 131 -13.13 2.85 -4.97
C ALA A 131 -12.87 3.46 -6.37
N GLY A 132 -11.69 3.22 -6.95
CA GLY A 132 -11.24 3.78 -8.24
C GLY A 132 -11.61 2.94 -9.46
N GLN A 133 -10.92 3.24 -10.57
CA GLN A 133 -10.98 2.46 -11.80
C GLN A 133 -10.21 1.15 -11.67
N VAL A 134 -10.67 0.11 -12.37
CA VAL A 134 -9.99 -1.19 -12.42
C VAL A 134 -8.64 -1.06 -13.13
N TRP A 135 -7.59 -1.61 -12.55
CA TRP A 135 -6.26 -1.70 -13.15
C TRP A 135 -5.59 -3.04 -12.85
N LEU A 136 -4.54 -3.38 -13.60
CA LEU A 136 -3.89 -4.69 -13.54
C LEU A 136 -2.55 -4.70 -12.77
N ASP A 137 -2.33 -3.78 -11.83
CA ASP A 137 -1.13 -3.80 -10.99
C ASP A 137 -1.32 -4.81 -9.84
N THR A 138 -0.53 -5.88 -9.80
CA THR A 138 -0.61 -6.93 -8.78
C THR A 138 0.50 -6.85 -7.72
N ASP A 139 1.39 -5.87 -7.79
CA ASP A 139 2.54 -5.76 -6.87
C ASP A 139 2.11 -5.61 -5.40
N GLN A 140 0.99 -4.92 -5.15
CA GLN A 140 0.44 -4.81 -3.80
C GLN A 140 -0.08 -6.15 -3.29
N LEU A 141 -0.73 -6.94 -4.15
CA LEU A 141 -1.23 -8.27 -3.80
C LEU A 141 -0.08 -9.23 -3.49
N ALA A 142 1.00 -9.17 -4.29
CA ALA A 142 2.21 -9.93 -4.05
C ALA A 142 2.86 -9.55 -2.70
N LEU A 143 2.94 -8.25 -2.39
CA LEU A 143 3.46 -7.79 -1.10
C LEU A 143 2.59 -8.27 0.08
N PHE A 144 1.27 -8.29 -0.07
CA PHE A 144 0.37 -8.81 0.95
C PHE A 144 0.64 -10.31 1.21
N ALA A 145 0.77 -11.11 0.16
CA ALA A 145 1.12 -12.53 0.31
C ALA A 145 2.47 -12.70 0.99
N ALA A 146 3.51 -11.98 0.54
CA ALA A 146 4.85 -12.08 1.11
C ALA A 146 4.87 -11.71 2.61
N THR A 147 4.22 -10.60 2.98
CA THR A 147 4.18 -10.17 4.38
C THR A 147 3.33 -11.11 5.24
N ALA A 148 2.26 -11.70 4.70
CA ALA A 148 1.44 -12.69 5.40
C ALA A 148 2.21 -13.99 5.68
N PHE A 149 2.99 -14.49 4.73
CA PHE A 149 3.82 -15.68 4.93
C PHE A 149 4.86 -15.51 6.04
N HIS A 150 5.39 -14.31 6.23
CA HIS A 150 6.31 -14.04 7.33
C HIS A 150 5.57 -13.83 8.67
N GLN A 151 4.45 -13.12 8.64
CA GLN A 151 3.67 -12.83 9.84
C GLN A 151 3.03 -14.07 10.45
N PHE A 152 2.60 -15.02 9.60
CA PHE A 152 1.87 -16.22 9.97
C PHE A 152 2.57 -17.46 9.40
N PRO A 153 3.50 -18.06 10.17
CA PRO A 153 4.31 -19.19 9.67
C PRO A 153 3.51 -20.42 9.24
N GLU A 154 2.29 -20.58 9.77
CA GLU A 154 1.39 -21.68 9.46
C GLU A 154 0.69 -21.55 8.10
N ILE A 155 0.66 -20.34 7.49
CA ILE A 155 -0.01 -20.13 6.22
C ILE A 155 0.84 -20.67 5.06
N GLU A 156 0.24 -21.54 4.25
CA GLU A 156 0.84 -22.11 3.03
C GLU A 156 0.27 -21.50 1.75
N VAL A 157 -0.97 -20.98 1.80
CA VAL A 157 -1.67 -20.40 0.65
C VAL A 157 -2.31 -19.08 1.04
N VAL A 158 -2.08 -18.05 0.22
CA VAL A 158 -2.72 -16.75 0.37
C VAL A 158 -3.49 -16.39 -0.90
N ASP A 159 -4.80 -16.29 -0.78
CA ASP A 159 -5.67 -15.70 -1.79
C ASP A 159 -5.71 -14.20 -1.57
N THR A 160 -5.33 -13.42 -2.57
CA THR A 160 -5.34 -11.96 -2.49
C THR A 160 -6.30 -11.39 -3.51
N ALA A 161 -6.97 -10.28 -3.19
CA ALA A 161 -7.88 -9.65 -4.13
C ALA A 161 -7.93 -8.11 -3.98
N TYR A 162 -7.95 -7.41 -5.12
CA TYR A 162 -8.58 -6.09 -5.18
C TYR A 162 -10.06 -6.26 -5.34
N ILE A 163 -10.82 -5.60 -4.50
CA ILE A 163 -12.28 -5.60 -4.54
C ILE A 163 -12.75 -4.23 -5.02
N TRP A 164 -13.13 -4.17 -6.31
CA TRP A 164 -13.51 -2.94 -7.01
C TRP A 164 -14.95 -2.58 -6.70
N LEU A 165 -15.15 -1.81 -5.63
CA LEU A 165 -16.45 -1.56 -5.04
C LEU A 165 -17.49 -0.95 -6.00
N LYS A 166 -17.08 0.02 -6.85
CA LYS A 166 -17.96 0.64 -7.84
C LYS A 166 -18.36 -0.28 -8.99
N HIS A 167 -17.54 -1.28 -9.25
CA HIS A 167 -17.72 -2.15 -10.42
C HIS A 167 -18.29 -3.52 -10.04
N GLY A 168 -18.30 -3.85 -8.75
CA GLY A 168 -18.78 -5.15 -8.25
C GLY A 168 -17.96 -6.33 -8.74
N VAL A 169 -16.67 -6.12 -9.07
CA VAL A 169 -15.75 -7.14 -9.57
C VAL A 169 -14.53 -7.27 -8.68
N THR A 170 -13.84 -8.40 -8.77
CA THR A 170 -12.56 -8.65 -8.12
C THR A 170 -11.45 -8.83 -9.14
N SER A 171 -10.22 -8.47 -8.76
CA SER A 171 -9.00 -8.90 -9.42
C SER A 171 -8.19 -9.66 -8.40
N ASP A 172 -8.13 -10.97 -8.53
CA ASP A 172 -7.57 -11.87 -7.54
C ASP A 172 -6.31 -12.58 -8.04
N LYS A 173 -5.48 -12.97 -7.11
CA LYS A 173 -4.33 -13.85 -7.34
C LYS A 173 -4.05 -14.68 -6.10
N THR A 174 -3.84 -15.97 -6.32
CA THR A 174 -3.41 -16.91 -5.29
C THR A 174 -1.90 -17.05 -5.32
N TYR A 175 -1.29 -17.07 -4.15
CA TYR A 175 0.13 -17.30 -3.94
C TYR A 175 0.32 -18.48 -2.97
N THR A 176 1.36 -19.26 -3.21
CA THR A 176 1.82 -20.30 -2.29
C THR A 176 3.10 -19.87 -1.59
N ARG A 177 3.38 -20.41 -0.42
CA ARG A 177 4.62 -20.13 0.32
C ARG A 177 5.87 -20.44 -0.49
N ARG A 178 5.80 -21.41 -1.41
CA ARG A 178 6.92 -21.78 -2.31
C ARG A 178 7.32 -20.64 -3.25
N GLU A 179 6.38 -19.74 -3.59
CA GLU A 179 6.62 -18.59 -4.46
C GLU A 179 7.23 -17.39 -3.71
N LEU A 180 7.37 -17.47 -2.37
CA LEU A 180 7.88 -16.35 -1.56
C LEU A 180 9.23 -15.81 -2.04
N PRO A 181 10.24 -16.65 -2.41
CA PRO A 181 11.50 -16.12 -2.95
C PRO A 181 11.31 -15.32 -4.26
N GLU A 182 10.45 -15.81 -5.16
CA GLU A 182 10.16 -15.13 -6.43
C GLU A 182 9.44 -13.81 -6.22
N ILE A 183 8.50 -13.75 -5.27
CA ILE A 183 7.81 -12.51 -4.91
C ILE A 183 8.84 -11.45 -4.45
N TRP A 184 9.74 -11.83 -3.56
CA TRP A 184 10.78 -10.91 -3.09
C TRP A 184 11.75 -10.51 -4.21
N MET A 185 12.16 -11.43 -5.08
CA MET A 185 12.98 -11.10 -6.25
C MET A 185 12.32 -10.06 -7.16
N GLY A 186 10.99 -10.04 -7.25
CA GLY A 186 10.26 -9.02 -8.02
C GLY A 186 10.14 -7.67 -7.33
N LEU A 187 10.17 -7.64 -6.00
CA LEU A 187 9.96 -6.40 -5.23
C LEU A 187 11.25 -5.71 -4.82
N LEU A 188 12.26 -6.47 -4.38
CA LEU A 188 13.47 -5.97 -3.74
C LEU A 188 14.38 -5.10 -4.63
N PRO A 189 14.55 -5.35 -5.92
CA PRO A 189 15.46 -4.54 -6.74
C PRO A 189 15.14 -3.03 -6.69
N GLU A 190 13.86 -2.66 -6.73
CA GLU A 190 13.47 -1.25 -6.61
C GLU A 190 13.62 -0.72 -5.19
N ILE A 191 13.45 -1.57 -4.19
CA ILE A 191 13.66 -1.19 -2.79
C ILE A 191 15.16 -0.97 -2.52
N GLU A 192 16.04 -1.81 -3.04
CA GLU A 192 17.49 -1.63 -2.93
C GLU A 192 17.95 -0.30 -3.55
N ARG A 193 17.43 0.03 -4.75
CA ARG A 193 17.70 1.33 -5.39
C ARG A 193 17.22 2.50 -4.52
N LEU A 194 16.05 2.39 -3.92
CA LEU A 194 15.53 3.36 -2.97
C LEU A 194 16.45 3.52 -1.75
N GLN A 195 16.92 2.41 -1.16
CA GLN A 195 17.82 2.44 -0.01
C GLN A 195 19.17 3.07 -0.35
N VAL A 196 19.72 2.76 -1.53
CA VAL A 196 20.95 3.40 -2.05
C VAL A 196 20.76 4.91 -2.22
N ALA A 197 19.64 5.33 -2.81
CA ALA A 197 19.33 6.73 -2.98
C ALA A 197 19.18 7.46 -1.62
N PHE A 198 18.58 6.80 -0.64
CA PHE A 198 18.43 7.33 0.72
C PHE A 198 19.79 7.53 1.40
N ARG A 199 20.64 6.52 1.41
CA ARG A 199 22.00 6.59 2.00
C ARG A 199 22.86 7.69 1.36
N ASN A 200 22.75 7.85 0.04
CA ASN A 200 23.53 8.85 -0.70
C ASN A 200 22.83 10.22 -0.78
N ASN A 201 21.66 10.38 -0.19
CA ASN A 201 20.81 11.57 -0.33
C ASN A 201 20.68 12.04 -1.78
N HIS A 202 20.48 11.10 -2.72
CA HIS A 202 20.45 11.35 -4.16
C HIS A 202 19.05 11.13 -4.72
N TRP A 203 18.38 12.20 -5.15
CA TRP A 203 16.96 12.22 -5.53
C TRP A 203 16.77 12.88 -6.90
N PRO A 204 17.14 12.21 -8.01
CA PRO A 204 17.03 12.79 -9.35
C PRO A 204 15.57 13.00 -9.75
N ALA A 205 15.32 14.02 -10.56
CA ALA A 205 14.04 14.21 -11.23
C ALA A 205 13.97 13.27 -12.45
N ALA A 206 13.43 12.10 -12.25
CA ALA A 206 13.29 11.05 -13.26
C ALA A 206 11.84 10.54 -13.32
N PRO A 207 10.89 11.34 -13.85
CA PRO A 207 9.49 10.94 -13.91
C PRO A 207 9.27 9.81 -14.90
N LYS A 208 8.56 8.76 -14.47
CA LYS A 208 8.33 7.52 -15.24
C LYS A 208 7.73 7.75 -16.64
N ARG A 209 6.84 8.73 -16.77
CA ARG A 209 6.17 9.09 -18.04
C ARG A 209 6.59 10.46 -18.56
N GLY A 210 7.82 10.87 -18.22
CA GLY A 210 8.36 12.16 -18.61
C GLY A 210 7.47 13.33 -18.19
N ALA A 211 7.36 14.32 -19.06
CA ALA A 211 6.62 15.54 -18.83
C ALA A 211 5.15 15.33 -18.39
N LYS A 212 4.48 14.27 -18.85
CA LYS A 212 3.08 13.97 -18.47
C LYS A 212 2.93 13.68 -16.98
N SER A 213 3.89 12.99 -16.37
CA SER A 213 3.90 12.75 -14.91
C SER A 213 4.03 14.06 -14.12
N CYS A 214 4.88 14.97 -14.59
CA CYS A 214 5.11 16.24 -13.92
C CYS A 214 3.88 17.16 -13.90
N LYS A 215 3.09 17.19 -14.98
CA LYS A 215 1.84 18.00 -15.03
C LYS A 215 0.85 17.62 -13.93
N MET A 216 0.77 16.32 -13.60
CA MET A 216 -0.15 15.80 -12.59
C MET A 216 0.49 15.66 -11.21
N CYS A 217 1.78 15.96 -11.08
CA CYS A 217 2.53 15.79 -9.85
C CYS A 217 2.17 16.89 -8.82
N ASN A 218 1.68 16.48 -7.66
CA ASN A 218 1.33 17.41 -6.59
C ASN A 218 2.53 18.20 -6.04
N VAL A 219 3.75 17.66 -6.14
CA VAL A 219 4.99 18.38 -5.77
C VAL A 219 5.23 19.56 -6.71
N ASN A 220 5.04 19.32 -8.02
CA ASN A 220 5.12 20.38 -9.03
C ASN A 220 3.98 21.41 -8.85
N GLN A 221 2.75 20.95 -8.66
CA GLN A 221 1.58 21.80 -8.44
C GLN A 221 1.72 22.72 -7.20
N GLN A 222 2.50 22.29 -6.20
CA GLN A 222 2.85 23.11 -5.03
C GLN A 222 4.12 23.95 -5.23
N GLY A 223 4.68 24.00 -6.45
CA GLY A 223 5.85 24.80 -6.79
C GLY A 223 7.17 24.32 -6.15
N LYS A 224 7.22 23.07 -5.64
CA LYS A 224 8.37 22.55 -4.89
C LYS A 224 9.38 21.77 -5.73
N CYS A 225 9.10 21.52 -7.01
CA CYS A 225 9.99 20.85 -7.93
C CYS A 225 10.56 21.82 -8.96
N LYS A 226 11.77 22.31 -8.71
CA LYS A 226 12.45 23.26 -9.62
C LYS A 226 12.77 22.66 -11.00
N GLU A 227 13.08 21.37 -11.03
CA GLU A 227 13.40 20.64 -12.27
C GLU A 227 12.19 20.54 -13.21
N ALA A 228 10.97 20.50 -12.66
CA ALA A 228 9.76 20.50 -13.48
C ALA A 228 9.55 21.84 -14.19
N GLN A 229 10.03 22.95 -13.61
CA GLN A 229 9.91 24.28 -14.19
C GLN A 229 10.77 24.44 -15.46
N GLY A 230 11.91 23.74 -15.54
CA GLY A 230 12.78 23.73 -16.73
C GLY A 230 12.31 22.78 -17.85
N LEU A 231 11.36 21.88 -17.57
CA LEU A 231 10.82 20.94 -18.57
C LEU A 231 9.60 21.49 -19.31
N TYR A 232 9.07 22.66 -18.89
CA TYR A 232 7.81 23.25 -19.39
C TYR A 232 7.91 24.76 -19.71
N GLY A 233 9.13 25.33 -19.58
CA GLY A 233 9.41 26.70 -20.02
C GLY A 233 9.57 26.83 -21.54
#